data_df23b22df59baccadb7d3effdea75da1
#
_entry.id   df23b22df59baccadb7d3effdea75da1
#
_cell.length_a   1.000
_cell.length_b   1.000
_cell.length_c   1.000
_cell.angle_alpha   90.00
_cell.angle_beta   90.00
_cell.angle_gamma   90.00
#
_symmetry.space_group_name_H-M   'P 1'
#
loop_
_entity.id
_entity.type
_entity.pdbx_description
1 polymer ?
#
loop_
_entity_poly.entity_id
_entity_poly.type
_entity_poly.pdbx_seq_one_letter_code
_entity_poly.pdbx_strand_id
1 'polypeptide(L)'
;FHAIYGKIPEEHKNLKIFKEIQEYIDAMWESFKEAGYVWNPQSGKAFKNNLEDMNPAKLMNYMMQSLETSNNITILKDILKYLRDKKTFITLYTYDAILFDFSKEDGKETLADIQKIMENQGKYPVKFKYNTDLVL
;
A
#
# COMPACT_ATOMS: atom_id res chain seq x y z
N PHE A 1 -1.06 6.55 -14.57
CA PHE A 1 -2.10 7.23 -15.35
C PHE A 1 -1.78 7.23 -16.85
N HIS A 2 -0.60 7.70 -17.24
CA HIS A 2 -0.19 7.78 -18.67
C HIS A 2 -0.16 6.43 -19.39
N ALA A 3 0.21 5.35 -18.70
CA ALA A 3 0.27 4.01 -19.29
C ALA A 3 -1.12 3.45 -19.66
N ILE A 4 -2.19 3.88 -18.95
CA ILE A 4 -3.55 3.37 -19.10
C ILE A 4 -4.44 4.37 -19.84
N TYR A 5 -4.34 5.66 -19.51
CA TYR A 5 -5.26 6.71 -19.99
C TYR A 5 -4.60 7.72 -20.94
N GLY A 6 -3.30 7.58 -21.22
CA GLY A 6 -2.54 8.54 -22.02
C GLY A 6 -2.16 9.80 -21.24
N LYS A 7 -1.96 10.91 -21.97
CA LYS A 7 -1.59 12.20 -21.35
C LYS A 7 -2.74 12.77 -20.51
N ILE A 8 -2.41 13.41 -19.42
CA ILE A 8 -3.38 14.17 -18.62
C ILE A 8 -3.92 15.30 -19.52
N PRO A 9 -5.26 15.44 -19.66
CA PRO A 9 -5.85 16.56 -20.38
C PRO A 9 -5.36 17.91 -19.83
N GLU A 10 -5.15 18.88 -20.70
CA GLU A 10 -4.65 20.22 -20.31
C GLU A 10 -5.53 20.89 -19.26
N GLU A 11 -6.85 20.72 -19.37
CA GLU A 11 -7.84 21.22 -18.42
C GLU A 11 -7.65 20.69 -16.99
N HIS A 12 -7.06 19.50 -16.84
CA HIS A 12 -6.81 18.88 -15.53
C HIS A 12 -5.42 19.18 -14.96
N LYS A 13 -4.47 19.63 -15.78
CA LYS A 13 -3.09 19.93 -15.32
C LYS A 13 -3.03 21.03 -14.26
N ASN A 14 -4.01 21.92 -14.24
CA ASN A 14 -4.09 23.03 -13.30
C ASN A 14 -4.84 22.71 -12.01
N LEU A 15 -5.37 21.48 -11.84
CA LEU A 15 -6.01 21.08 -10.59
C LEU A 15 -5.01 21.14 -9.44
N LYS A 16 -5.45 21.69 -8.31
CA LYS A 16 -4.62 21.85 -7.09
C LYS A 16 -3.92 20.55 -6.69
N ILE A 17 -4.63 19.41 -6.76
CA ILE A 17 -4.08 18.11 -6.38
C ILE A 17 -2.86 17.71 -7.24
N PHE A 18 -2.87 18.00 -8.54
CA PHE A 18 -1.73 17.67 -9.40
C PHE A 18 -0.52 18.56 -9.11
N LYS A 19 -0.76 19.82 -8.75
CA LYS A 19 0.32 20.74 -8.32
C LYS A 19 0.94 20.27 -7.01
N GLU A 20 0.13 19.92 -6.03
CA GLU A 20 0.60 19.38 -4.73
C GLU A 20 1.39 18.08 -4.89
N ILE A 21 0.94 17.17 -5.77
CA ILE A 21 1.67 15.95 -6.07
C ILE A 21 3.01 16.26 -6.75
N GLN A 22 3.03 17.18 -7.71
CA GLN A 22 4.25 17.55 -8.39
C GLN A 22 5.26 18.21 -7.43
N GLU A 23 4.82 19.13 -6.59
CA GLU A 23 5.63 19.76 -5.55
C GLU A 23 6.22 18.73 -4.59
N TYR A 24 5.44 17.71 -4.20
CA TYR A 24 5.92 16.61 -3.37
C TYR A 24 7.00 15.79 -4.07
N ILE A 25 6.80 15.45 -5.35
CA ILE A 25 7.77 14.69 -6.16
C ILE A 25 9.07 15.49 -6.29
N ASP A 26 8.97 16.79 -6.57
CA ASP A 26 10.13 17.67 -6.75
C ASP A 26 10.92 17.81 -5.44
N ALA A 27 10.24 18.03 -4.31
CA ALA A 27 10.87 18.11 -3.00
C ALA A 27 11.58 16.80 -2.61
N MET A 28 10.95 15.67 -2.88
CA MET A 28 11.52 14.35 -2.63
C MET A 28 12.76 14.12 -3.51
N TRP A 29 12.70 14.54 -4.77
CA TRP A 29 13.83 14.42 -5.70
C TRP A 29 15.02 15.30 -5.30
N GLU A 30 14.78 16.54 -4.86
CA GLU A 30 15.83 17.41 -4.33
C GLU A 30 16.48 16.78 -3.09
N SER A 31 15.70 16.30 -2.13
CA SER A 31 16.24 15.59 -0.96
C SER A 31 17.07 14.37 -1.34
N PHE A 32 16.63 13.62 -2.36
CA PHE A 32 17.39 12.45 -2.84
C PHE A 32 18.72 12.87 -3.47
N LYS A 33 18.74 13.94 -4.26
CA LYS A 33 19.99 14.44 -4.87
C LYS A 33 21.00 14.91 -3.82
N GLU A 34 20.52 15.56 -2.77
CA GLU A 34 21.38 16.08 -1.71
C GLU A 34 21.92 14.99 -0.79
N ALA A 35 21.06 14.08 -0.33
CA ALA A 35 21.39 13.11 0.69
C ALA A 35 21.76 11.73 0.14
N GLY A 36 21.43 11.41 -1.13
CA GLY A 36 21.58 10.08 -1.72
C GLY A 36 20.56 9.06 -1.23
N TYR A 37 19.56 9.49 -0.45
CA TYR A 37 18.48 8.64 0.06
C TYR A 37 17.23 9.46 0.39
N VAL A 38 16.11 8.74 0.51
CA VAL A 38 14.86 9.27 1.09
C VAL A 38 14.31 8.30 2.12
N TRP A 39 13.60 8.81 3.11
CA TRP A 39 13.00 8.00 4.16
C TRP A 39 11.59 7.56 3.79
N ASN A 40 11.29 6.28 4.02
CA ASN A 40 9.91 5.82 4.07
C ASN A 40 9.30 6.28 5.41
N PRO A 41 8.28 7.16 5.40
CA PRO A 41 7.75 7.74 6.64
C PRO A 41 7.01 6.74 7.52
N GLN A 42 6.57 5.60 6.98
CA GLN A 42 5.87 4.58 7.75
C GLN A 42 6.82 3.58 8.40
N SER A 43 7.82 3.10 7.67
CA SER A 43 8.75 2.10 8.18
C SER A 43 10.00 2.69 8.82
N GLY A 44 10.29 3.97 8.59
CA GLY A 44 11.53 4.62 9.01
C GLY A 44 12.77 4.11 8.26
N LYS A 45 12.60 3.34 7.20
CA LYS A 45 13.71 2.80 6.40
C LYS A 45 14.14 3.79 5.32
N ALA A 46 15.45 3.92 5.14
CA ALA A 46 16.00 4.71 4.05
C ALA A 46 15.97 3.92 2.73
N PHE A 47 15.45 4.54 1.69
CA PHE A 47 15.63 4.09 0.32
C PHE A 47 16.88 4.75 -0.24
N LYS A 48 17.84 3.94 -0.70
CA LYS A 48 19.12 4.38 -1.27
C LYS A 48 19.29 3.79 -2.65
N ASN A 49 19.82 4.57 -3.57
CA ASN A 49 20.23 4.09 -4.89
C ASN A 49 21.26 5.06 -5.51
N ASN A 50 21.89 4.64 -6.62
CA ASN A 50 22.75 5.52 -7.38
C ASN A 50 21.94 6.60 -8.09
N LEU A 51 22.41 7.83 -8.03
CA LEU A 51 21.72 8.97 -8.64
C LEU A 51 21.56 8.80 -10.16
N GLU A 52 22.56 8.20 -10.82
CA GLU A 52 22.56 7.95 -12.26
C GLU A 52 21.45 7.00 -12.74
N ASP A 53 21.01 6.07 -11.86
CA ASP A 53 19.97 5.10 -12.14
C ASP A 53 18.57 5.60 -11.81
N MET A 54 18.47 6.80 -11.24
CA MET A 54 17.23 7.35 -10.70
C MET A 54 16.71 8.55 -11.51
N ASN A 55 15.41 8.75 -11.41
CA ASN A 55 14.73 9.97 -11.84
C ASN A 55 13.50 10.18 -10.93
N PRO A 56 12.87 11.37 -10.96
CA PRO A 56 11.73 11.68 -10.08
C PRO A 56 10.60 10.66 -10.14
N ALA A 57 10.24 10.19 -11.34
CA ALA A 57 9.16 9.23 -11.52
C ALA A 57 9.50 7.85 -10.94
N LYS A 58 10.71 7.35 -11.16
CA LYS A 58 11.19 6.10 -10.56
C LYS A 58 11.23 6.20 -9.03
N LEU A 59 11.75 7.30 -8.51
CA LEU A 59 11.84 7.51 -7.06
C LEU A 59 10.43 7.50 -6.43
N MET A 60 9.48 8.21 -7.03
CA MET A 60 8.09 8.22 -6.58
C MET A 60 7.49 6.82 -6.59
N ASN A 61 7.67 6.04 -7.68
CA ASN A 61 7.17 4.68 -7.76
C ASN A 61 7.74 3.78 -6.67
N TYR A 62 9.06 3.83 -6.41
CA TYR A 62 9.66 3.04 -5.35
C TYR A 62 9.18 3.45 -3.96
N MET A 63 8.97 4.75 -3.72
CA MET A 63 8.41 5.25 -2.46
C MET A 63 6.98 4.76 -2.26
N MET A 64 6.13 4.84 -3.29
CA MET A 64 4.74 4.35 -3.23
C MET A 64 4.70 2.85 -2.96
N GLN A 65 5.48 2.04 -3.67
CA GLN A 65 5.57 0.59 -3.44
C GLN A 65 6.08 0.27 -2.03
N SER A 66 7.06 1.02 -1.54
CA SER A 66 7.57 0.85 -0.17
C SER A 66 6.53 1.18 0.88
N LEU A 67 5.75 2.24 0.69
CA LEU A 67 4.65 2.63 1.58
C LEU A 67 3.54 1.57 1.58
N GLU A 68 3.14 1.10 0.42
CA GLU A 68 2.15 0.04 0.25
C GLU A 68 2.60 -1.25 0.97
N THR A 69 3.82 -1.70 0.73
CA THR A 69 4.38 -2.88 1.39
C THR A 69 4.41 -2.72 2.91
N SER A 70 4.83 -1.56 3.42
CA SER A 70 4.87 -1.28 4.86
C SER A 70 3.48 -1.30 5.49
N ASN A 71 2.48 -0.75 4.79
CA ASN A 71 1.09 -0.78 5.22
C ASN A 71 0.56 -2.21 5.25
N ASN A 72 0.77 -2.98 4.19
CA ASN A 72 0.30 -4.36 4.08
C ASN A 72 0.93 -5.28 5.13
N ILE A 73 2.21 -5.11 5.43
CA ILE A 73 2.87 -5.86 6.52
C ILE A 73 2.26 -5.52 7.88
N THR A 74 1.91 -4.26 8.13
CA THR A 74 1.24 -3.85 9.37
C THR A 74 -0.13 -4.50 9.49
N ILE A 75 -0.94 -4.46 8.43
CA ILE A 75 -2.24 -5.12 8.34
C ILE A 75 -2.10 -6.63 8.57
N LEU A 76 -1.15 -7.27 7.88
CA LEU A 76 -0.88 -8.70 8.01
C LEU A 76 -0.55 -9.10 9.46
N LYS A 77 0.29 -8.32 10.14
CA LYS A 77 0.62 -8.51 11.55
C LYS A 77 -0.61 -8.44 12.46
N ASP A 78 -1.50 -7.49 12.21
CA ASP A 78 -2.71 -7.33 13.02
C ASP A 78 -3.74 -8.44 12.75
N ILE A 79 -3.86 -8.90 11.50
CA ILE A 79 -4.65 -10.08 11.16
C ILE A 79 -4.09 -11.34 11.84
N LEU A 80 -2.78 -11.56 11.79
CA LEU A 80 -2.14 -12.71 12.46
C LEU A 80 -2.36 -12.70 13.98
N LYS A 81 -2.35 -11.54 14.61
CA LYS A 81 -2.69 -11.41 16.03
C LYS A 81 -4.16 -11.77 16.30
N TYR A 82 -5.06 -11.28 15.46
CA TYR A 82 -6.50 -11.56 15.57
C TYR A 82 -6.80 -13.05 15.38
N LEU A 83 -6.12 -13.73 14.45
CA LEU A 83 -6.32 -15.14 14.12
C LEU A 83 -5.64 -16.12 15.10
N ARG A 84 -4.88 -15.64 16.08
CA ARG A 84 -4.06 -16.50 16.97
C ARG A 84 -4.86 -17.61 17.63
N ASP A 85 -6.10 -17.33 18.05
CA ASP A 85 -6.98 -18.26 18.78
C ASP A 85 -8.12 -18.78 17.91
N LYS A 86 -7.98 -18.66 16.58
CA LYS A 86 -8.96 -19.12 15.59
C LYS A 86 -8.43 -20.27 14.77
N LYS A 87 -9.34 -20.98 14.10
CA LYS A 87 -9.02 -22.08 13.16
C LYS A 87 -8.74 -21.57 11.74
N THR A 88 -9.22 -20.39 11.42
CA THR A 88 -8.92 -19.69 10.18
C THR A 88 -7.46 -19.25 10.17
N PHE A 89 -6.76 -19.44 9.07
CA PHE A 89 -5.38 -19.02 8.94
C PHE A 89 -5.06 -18.47 7.55
N ILE A 90 -3.97 -17.72 7.46
CA ILE A 90 -3.46 -17.18 6.20
C ILE A 90 -2.68 -18.27 5.49
N THR A 91 -3.06 -18.56 4.24
CA THR A 91 -2.40 -19.54 3.38
C THR A 91 -1.34 -18.90 2.50
N LEU A 92 -1.64 -17.72 1.95
CA LEU A 92 -0.76 -17.03 1.03
C LEU A 92 -0.93 -15.52 1.16
N TYR A 93 0.17 -14.80 1.08
CA TYR A 93 0.21 -13.36 0.91
C TYR A 93 0.94 -13.02 -0.40
N THR A 94 0.28 -12.25 -1.25
CA THR A 94 0.86 -11.68 -2.47
C THR A 94 0.60 -10.18 -2.46
N TYR A 95 1.53 -9.38 -2.90
CA TYR A 95 1.53 -7.90 -2.98
C TYR A 95 0.30 -7.16 -2.38
N ASP A 96 -0.86 -7.33 -2.98
CA ASP A 96 -2.13 -6.66 -2.68
C ASP A 96 -3.25 -7.62 -2.25
N ALA A 97 -2.97 -8.92 -2.12
CA ALA A 97 -3.96 -9.93 -1.79
C ALA A 97 -3.51 -10.86 -0.66
N ILE A 98 -4.46 -11.25 0.17
CA ILE A 98 -4.27 -12.25 1.23
C ILE A 98 -5.27 -13.37 0.99
N LEU A 99 -4.78 -14.61 0.91
CA LEU A 99 -5.59 -15.82 0.82
C LEU A 99 -5.71 -16.46 2.20
N PHE A 100 -6.93 -16.75 2.60
CA PHE A 100 -7.24 -17.42 3.85
C PHE A 100 -7.78 -18.82 3.61
N ASP A 101 -7.41 -19.77 4.46
CA ASP A 101 -8.19 -20.98 4.69
C ASP A 101 -9.17 -20.70 5.83
N PHE A 102 -10.43 -20.50 5.44
CA PHE A 102 -11.47 -20.06 6.37
C PHE A 102 -12.17 -21.26 7.03
N SER A 103 -12.14 -21.29 8.35
CA SER A 103 -12.91 -22.24 9.13
C SER A 103 -14.33 -21.72 9.42
N LYS A 104 -15.36 -22.47 9.03
CA LYS A 104 -16.77 -22.14 9.35
C LYS A 104 -17.05 -22.10 10.85
N GLU A 105 -16.25 -22.78 11.66
CA GLU A 105 -16.38 -22.78 13.12
C GLU A 105 -16.07 -21.43 13.75
N ASP A 106 -15.24 -20.60 13.08
CA ASP A 106 -14.93 -19.26 13.55
C ASP A 106 -16.05 -18.24 13.33
N GLY A 107 -17.07 -18.61 12.55
CA GLY A 107 -18.24 -17.78 12.29
C GLY A 107 -18.01 -16.67 11.23
N LYS A 108 -19.12 -16.15 10.71
CA LYS A 108 -19.09 -15.09 9.68
C LYS A 108 -18.50 -13.78 10.18
N GLU A 109 -18.62 -13.50 11.48
CA GLU A 109 -18.07 -12.32 12.13
C GLU A 109 -16.55 -12.23 11.96
N THR A 110 -15.87 -13.37 11.86
CA THR A 110 -14.42 -13.39 11.62
C THR A 110 -14.06 -12.72 10.28
N LEU A 111 -14.85 -12.94 9.23
CA LEU A 111 -14.64 -12.27 7.94
C LEU A 111 -14.87 -10.76 8.04
N ALA A 112 -15.93 -10.34 8.75
CA ALA A 112 -16.22 -8.94 8.96
C ALA A 112 -15.13 -8.23 9.80
N ASP A 113 -14.58 -8.90 10.78
CA ASP A 113 -13.49 -8.36 11.60
C ASP A 113 -12.17 -8.27 10.83
N ILE A 114 -11.84 -9.28 10.01
CA ILE A 114 -10.70 -9.22 9.09
C ILE A 114 -10.86 -8.03 8.14
N GLN A 115 -12.06 -7.85 7.57
CA GLN A 115 -12.33 -6.69 6.70
C GLN A 115 -12.11 -5.37 7.43
N LYS A 116 -12.61 -5.22 8.65
CA LYS A 116 -12.38 -4.00 9.46
C LYS A 116 -10.90 -3.76 9.72
N ILE A 117 -10.13 -4.81 10.04
CA ILE A 117 -8.69 -4.71 10.23
C ILE A 117 -8.02 -4.20 8.94
N MET A 118 -8.39 -4.75 7.79
CA MET A 118 -7.81 -4.37 6.51
C MET A 118 -8.16 -2.92 6.11
N GLU A 119 -9.37 -2.46 6.41
CA GLU A 119 -9.83 -1.12 6.02
C GLU A 119 -9.34 -0.01 6.97
N ASN A 120 -9.16 -0.30 8.26
CA ASN A 120 -8.97 0.72 9.30
C ASN A 120 -7.62 0.68 10.00
N GLN A 121 -6.82 -0.36 9.81
CA GLN A 121 -5.57 -0.52 10.54
C GLN A 121 -4.40 0.20 9.89
N GLY A 122 -4.53 0.62 8.65
CA GLY A 122 -3.50 1.37 7.97
C GLY A 122 -3.60 2.87 8.29
N LYS A 123 -2.46 3.54 8.24
CA LYS A 123 -2.38 5.00 8.25
C LYS A 123 -3.09 5.62 7.04
N TYR A 124 -3.29 4.82 6.00
CA TYR A 124 -3.93 5.20 4.76
C TYR A 124 -5.23 4.40 4.59
N PRO A 125 -6.36 5.05 4.27
CA PRO A 125 -7.63 4.37 4.06
C PRO A 125 -7.54 3.49 2.80
N VAL A 126 -7.82 2.21 2.95
CA VAL A 126 -7.85 1.23 1.86
C VAL A 126 -9.27 0.67 1.77
N LYS A 127 -9.85 0.66 0.58
CA LYS A 127 -11.09 -0.08 0.32
C LYS A 127 -10.76 -1.51 0.00
N PHE A 128 -11.43 -2.41 0.69
CA PHE A 128 -11.23 -3.85 0.54
C PHE A 128 -12.31 -4.47 -0.34
N LYS A 129 -11.90 -5.38 -1.24
CA LYS A 129 -12.79 -6.31 -1.92
C LYS A 129 -12.40 -7.72 -1.53
N TYR A 130 -13.37 -8.56 -1.27
CA TYR A 130 -13.12 -9.98 -1.12
C TYR A 130 -13.94 -10.78 -2.12
N ASN A 131 -13.33 -11.83 -2.63
CA ASN A 131 -13.98 -12.85 -3.41
C ASN A 131 -14.02 -14.10 -2.55
N THR A 132 -15.14 -14.77 -2.51
CA THR A 132 -15.28 -16.04 -1.81
C THR A 132 -16.14 -16.97 -2.63
N ASP A 133 -15.64 -18.19 -2.82
CA ASP A 133 -16.42 -19.31 -3.35
C ASP A 133 -17.19 -20.06 -2.25
N LEU A 134 -17.14 -19.50 -1.01
CA LEU A 134 -17.85 -20.09 0.12
C LEU A 134 -19.36 -19.93 -0.02
N VAL A 135 -20.04 -21.05 -0.09
CA VAL A 135 -21.46 -21.13 0.21
C VAL A 135 -21.59 -21.17 1.74
N LEU A 136 -21.86 -19.98 2.29
CA LEU A 136 -22.06 -19.82 3.72
C LEU A 136 -23.49 -20.18 4.13
#